data_c3c44a8be42f879e6c452d0b213d9566
#
_entry.id   c3c44a8be42f879e6c452d0b213d9566
#
_cell.length_a   1.000
_cell.length_b   1.000
_cell.length_c   1.000
_cell.angle_alpha   90.00
_cell.angle_beta   90.00
_cell.angle_gamma   90.00
#
_symmetry.space_group_name_H-M   'P 1'
#
loop_
_entity.id
_entity.type
_entity.pdbx_description
1 polymer ?
#
loop_
_entity_poly.entity_id
_entity_poly.type
_entity_poly.pdbx_seq_one_letter_code
_entity_poly.pdbx_strand_id
1 'polypeptide(L)'
;ENAKDQLKLYLGMDLFEDIMILADVSVNPVPVDLEKAIKNGLESRMELRQREIDVETSQFDLIRTKAQNEFRGDMNLRFGITGDNSDLGNIYQNPTKSPSVGISFNIPIFDWGERKARIAAAEASIESQELNLNEEKKQIVVDIRQVYRNILNQLNQIELAKQNERNAQLTYEINLERYENGDLTGMDLNLYQNQLSSQKVALSQALINYKIELLNLKIQSLYDFEKNEAIIPEELYVTDNQE
;
A
#
# COMPACT_ATOMS: atom_id res chain seq x y z
N GLU A 1 -23.79 -5.04 -13.95
CA GLU A 1 -23.44 -3.86 -14.78
C GLU A 1 -22.50 -2.93 -14.00
N ASN A 2 -22.84 -2.38 -12.82
CA ASN A 2 -22.00 -1.43 -12.08
C ASN A 2 -20.55 -1.93 -11.84
N ALA A 3 -20.33 -3.23 -11.57
CA ALA A 3 -19.01 -3.81 -11.39
C ALA A 3 -18.20 -3.87 -12.70
N LYS A 4 -18.88 -4.10 -13.84
CA LYS A 4 -18.25 -4.06 -15.16
C LYS A 4 -17.81 -2.64 -15.51
N ASP A 5 -18.65 -1.64 -15.23
CA ASP A 5 -18.33 -0.24 -15.49
C ASP A 5 -17.17 0.24 -14.63
N GLN A 6 -17.12 -0.15 -13.36
CA GLN A 6 -15.95 0.13 -12.50
C GLN A 6 -14.67 -0.52 -13.04
N LEU A 7 -14.74 -1.78 -13.50
CA LEU A 7 -13.58 -2.46 -14.09
C LEU A 7 -13.10 -1.72 -15.36
N LYS A 8 -14.02 -1.30 -16.23
CA LYS A 8 -13.68 -0.51 -17.43
C LYS A 8 -12.97 0.80 -17.05
N LEU A 9 -13.48 1.51 -16.02
CA LEU A 9 -12.83 2.73 -15.52
C LEU A 9 -11.40 2.46 -15.00
N TYR A 10 -11.19 1.39 -14.24
CA TYR A 10 -9.84 1.02 -13.77
C TYR A 10 -8.89 0.65 -14.90
N LEU A 11 -9.40 0.03 -15.97
CA LEU A 11 -8.62 -0.35 -17.14
C LEU A 11 -8.45 0.78 -18.17
N GLY A 12 -9.11 1.93 -17.97
CA GLY A 12 -9.10 3.03 -18.93
C GLY A 12 -9.84 2.72 -20.24
N MET A 13 -10.78 1.77 -20.20
CA MET A 13 -11.58 1.36 -21.35
C MET A 13 -12.79 2.26 -21.56
N ASP A 14 -13.32 2.28 -22.78
CA ASP A 14 -14.59 2.96 -23.07
C ASP A 14 -15.73 2.25 -22.34
N LEU A 15 -16.61 3.02 -21.68
CA LEU A 15 -17.77 2.50 -20.96
C LEU A 15 -18.80 1.81 -21.89
N PHE A 16 -18.82 2.20 -23.16
CA PHE A 16 -19.72 1.63 -24.17
C PHE A 16 -19.18 0.36 -24.84
N GLU A 17 -17.93 0.00 -24.60
CA GLU A 17 -17.35 -1.26 -25.08
C GLU A 17 -17.93 -2.42 -24.28
N ASP A 18 -18.47 -3.44 -24.95
CA ASP A 18 -18.95 -4.64 -24.25
C ASP A 18 -17.80 -5.58 -23.92
N ILE A 19 -17.65 -5.93 -22.64
CA ILE A 19 -16.64 -6.86 -22.16
C ILE A 19 -17.28 -8.12 -21.62
N MET A 20 -16.75 -9.27 -22.03
CA MET A 20 -17.09 -10.57 -21.46
C MET A 20 -16.00 -10.99 -20.46
N ILE A 21 -16.39 -11.15 -19.19
CA ILE A 21 -15.48 -11.63 -18.15
C ILE A 21 -15.61 -13.15 -18.09
N LEU A 22 -14.55 -13.85 -18.48
CA LEU A 22 -14.44 -15.30 -18.31
C LEU A 22 -13.66 -15.54 -17.01
N ALA A 23 -14.37 -16.00 -15.98
CA ALA A 23 -13.75 -16.40 -14.73
C ALA A 23 -13.45 -17.91 -14.77
N ASP A 24 -12.19 -18.31 -14.80
CA ASP A 24 -11.82 -19.67 -14.47
C ASP A 24 -11.89 -19.86 -12.95
N VAL A 25 -12.91 -20.58 -12.53
CA VAL A 25 -13.21 -20.87 -11.12
C VAL A 25 -12.51 -22.16 -10.66
N SER A 26 -11.73 -22.83 -11.54
CA SER A 26 -10.92 -23.97 -11.14
C SER A 26 -9.81 -23.50 -10.18
N VAL A 27 -9.77 -24.09 -9.01
CA VAL A 27 -8.78 -23.75 -7.97
C VAL A 27 -7.98 -24.99 -7.63
N ASN A 28 -6.68 -24.92 -7.91
CA ASN A 28 -5.70 -25.82 -7.30
C ASN A 28 -5.18 -25.16 -6.03
N PRO A 29 -5.10 -25.86 -4.89
CA PRO A 29 -4.49 -25.35 -3.68
C PRO A 29 -3.05 -24.93 -3.95
N VAL A 30 -2.73 -23.66 -3.69
CA VAL A 30 -1.38 -23.11 -3.84
C VAL A 30 -0.65 -23.29 -2.52
N PRO A 31 0.53 -23.96 -2.50
CA PRO A 31 1.33 -24.05 -1.29
C PRO A 31 1.92 -22.67 -0.96
N VAL A 32 1.47 -22.12 0.17
CA VAL A 32 1.94 -20.83 0.66
C VAL A 32 2.96 -21.02 1.76
N ASP A 33 4.16 -20.49 1.58
CA ASP A 33 5.18 -20.40 2.63
C ASP A 33 5.03 -19.05 3.36
N LEU A 34 4.61 -19.13 4.63
CA LEU A 34 4.40 -17.97 5.48
C LEU A 34 5.69 -17.18 5.76
N GLU A 35 6.81 -17.86 5.96
CA GLU A 35 8.09 -17.18 6.25
C GLU A 35 8.56 -16.41 5.03
N LYS A 36 8.45 -17.01 3.85
CA LYS A 36 8.74 -16.35 2.60
C LYS A 36 7.83 -15.15 2.34
N ALA A 37 6.53 -15.27 2.64
CA ALA A 37 5.59 -14.16 2.50
C ALA A 37 5.96 -12.98 3.40
N ILE A 38 6.29 -13.25 4.68
CA ILE A 38 6.71 -12.22 5.63
C ILE A 38 8.02 -11.57 5.19
N LYS A 39 9.00 -12.37 4.79
CA LYS A 39 10.30 -11.86 4.33
C LYS A 39 10.12 -10.89 3.17
N ASN A 40 9.43 -11.32 2.11
CA ASN A 40 9.20 -10.46 0.94
C ASN A 40 8.41 -9.19 1.29
N GLY A 41 7.37 -9.31 2.14
CA GLY A 41 6.60 -8.15 2.59
C GLY A 41 7.45 -7.12 3.35
N LEU A 42 8.38 -7.57 4.21
CA LEU A 42 9.28 -6.69 4.93
C LEU A 42 10.40 -6.09 4.06
N GLU A 43 10.81 -6.77 2.99
CA GLU A 43 11.88 -6.29 2.10
C GLU A 43 11.35 -5.36 0.99
N SER A 44 10.10 -5.55 0.56
CA SER A 44 9.62 -4.95 -0.69
C SER A 44 8.57 -3.85 -0.51
N ARG A 45 7.98 -3.71 0.69
CA ARG A 45 6.90 -2.73 0.90
C ARG A 45 7.42 -1.31 1.01
N MET A 46 6.85 -0.44 0.16
CA MET A 46 7.22 0.98 0.09
C MET A 46 6.88 1.75 1.37
N GLU A 47 5.90 1.28 2.16
CA GLU A 47 5.53 1.89 3.43
C GLU A 47 6.70 1.82 4.43
N LEU A 48 7.46 0.72 4.44
CA LEU A 48 8.67 0.61 5.28
C LEU A 48 9.76 1.56 4.81
N ARG A 49 10.00 1.66 3.51
CA ARG A 49 10.96 2.60 2.97
C ARG A 49 10.61 4.05 3.32
N GLN A 50 9.32 4.40 3.27
CA GLN A 50 8.88 5.71 3.72
C GLN A 50 9.20 5.96 5.20
N ARG A 51 8.95 4.98 6.09
CA ARG A 51 9.29 5.11 7.51
C ARG A 51 10.81 5.23 7.75
N GLU A 52 11.62 4.52 6.98
CA GLU A 52 13.09 4.67 7.04
C GLU A 52 13.52 6.09 6.65
N ILE A 53 12.95 6.65 5.57
CA ILE A 53 13.19 8.03 5.16
C ILE A 53 12.74 9.02 6.25
N ASP A 54 11.61 8.76 6.94
CA ASP A 54 11.14 9.62 8.04
C ASP A 54 12.14 9.63 9.20
N VAL A 55 12.76 8.48 9.53
CA VAL A 55 13.86 8.39 10.53
C VAL A 55 15.08 9.17 10.05
N GLU A 56 15.54 8.96 8.82
CA GLU A 56 16.69 9.70 8.24
C GLU A 56 16.43 11.21 8.23
N THR A 57 15.23 11.64 7.85
CA THR A 57 14.83 13.05 7.86
C THR A 57 14.92 13.64 9.27
N SER A 58 14.45 12.92 10.29
CA SER A 58 14.55 13.35 11.69
C SER A 58 16.01 13.44 12.17
N GLN A 59 16.90 12.57 11.68
CA GLN A 59 18.33 12.66 11.94
C GLN A 59 18.96 13.92 11.32
N PHE A 60 18.60 14.25 10.08
CA PHE A 60 19.03 15.51 9.44
C PHE A 60 18.50 16.74 10.18
N ASP A 61 17.27 16.69 10.69
CA ASP A 61 16.69 17.76 11.50
C ASP A 61 17.43 17.94 12.83
N LEU A 62 17.91 16.87 13.46
CA LEU A 62 18.79 16.96 14.63
C LEU A 62 20.10 17.67 14.29
N ILE A 63 20.74 17.31 13.17
CA ILE A 63 21.98 17.97 12.71
C ILE A 63 21.73 19.45 12.48
N ARG A 64 20.64 19.82 11.80
CA ARG A 64 20.22 21.20 11.57
C ARG A 64 19.97 21.94 12.88
N THR A 65 19.29 21.30 13.83
CA THR A 65 19.00 21.88 15.15
C THR A 65 20.26 22.13 15.96
N LYS A 66 21.24 21.22 15.90
CA LYS A 66 22.56 21.42 16.55
C LYS A 66 23.33 22.59 15.97
N ALA A 67 23.20 22.82 14.65
CA ALA A 67 23.89 23.91 13.95
C ALA A 67 23.21 25.29 14.11
N GLN A 68 21.91 25.36 14.41
CA GLN A 68 21.15 26.62 14.41
C GLN A 68 21.58 27.62 15.48
N ASN A 69 22.10 27.20 16.62
CA ASN A 69 22.49 28.06 17.73
C ASN A 69 24.04 28.16 17.86
N GLU A 70 24.75 28.02 16.76
CA GLU A 70 26.17 28.25 16.68
C GLU A 70 26.46 29.65 16.11
N PHE A 71 27.72 30.00 16.05
CA PHE A 71 28.19 31.26 15.44
C PHE A 71 27.66 31.34 14.00
N ARG A 72 26.98 32.45 13.69
CA ARG A 72 26.44 32.72 12.35
C ARG A 72 26.98 34.02 11.81
N GLY A 73 27.56 33.98 10.62
CA GLY A 73 27.96 35.13 9.84
C GLY A 73 27.13 35.26 8.60
N ASP A 74 26.50 36.42 8.41
CA ASP A 74 25.71 36.72 7.21
C ASP A 74 26.40 37.82 6.43
N MET A 75 26.64 37.63 5.13
CA MET A 75 27.17 38.63 4.22
C MET A 75 26.07 39.07 3.22
N ASN A 76 25.79 40.35 3.22
CA ASN A 76 24.80 40.94 2.34
C ASN A 76 25.50 41.88 1.34
N LEU A 77 25.38 41.54 0.08
CA LEU A 77 25.82 42.42 -1.04
C LEU A 77 24.59 43.06 -1.62
N ARG A 78 24.54 44.39 -1.61
CA ARG A 78 23.46 45.16 -2.22
C ARG A 78 24.05 46.13 -3.25
N PHE A 79 23.51 46.07 -4.43
CA PHE A 79 23.82 47.00 -5.51
C PHE A 79 22.58 47.83 -5.82
N GLY A 80 22.63 49.12 -5.50
CA GLY A 80 21.52 50.04 -5.77
C GLY A 80 21.89 51.03 -6.88
N ILE A 81 20.93 51.35 -7.71
CA ILE A 81 21.01 52.44 -8.68
C ILE A 81 19.82 53.35 -8.36
N THR A 82 20.12 54.59 -8.02
CA THR A 82 19.08 55.61 -7.70
C THR A 82 19.21 56.76 -8.67
N GLY A 83 18.15 57.10 -9.33
CA GLY A 83 18.05 58.32 -10.15
C GLY A 83 17.30 59.40 -9.35
N ASP A 84 17.90 60.56 -9.20
CA ASP A 84 17.27 61.76 -8.63
C ASP A 84 17.27 62.87 -9.69
N ASN A 85 16.11 63.12 -10.26
CA ASN A 85 15.91 64.21 -11.25
C ASN A 85 14.46 64.68 -11.17
N SER A 86 14.26 65.99 -11.28
CA SER A 86 12.94 66.62 -11.31
C SER A 86 12.13 66.26 -12.58
N ASP A 87 12.80 65.78 -13.62
CA ASP A 87 12.19 65.36 -14.86
C ASP A 87 12.25 63.85 -15.03
N LEU A 88 11.10 63.19 -15.12
CA LEU A 88 10.98 61.72 -15.17
C LEU A 88 11.73 61.09 -16.36
N GLY A 89 11.86 61.83 -17.47
CA GLY A 89 12.59 61.36 -18.65
C GLY A 89 14.10 61.31 -18.47
N ASN A 90 14.66 62.00 -17.48
CA ASN A 90 16.10 62.12 -17.25
C ASN A 90 16.61 61.35 -16.04
N ILE A 91 15.76 60.64 -15.33
CA ILE A 91 16.10 59.88 -14.11
C ILE A 91 17.24 58.88 -14.33
N TYR A 92 17.30 58.32 -15.54
CA TYR A 92 18.31 57.29 -15.87
C TYR A 92 19.57 57.85 -16.55
N GLN A 93 19.64 59.15 -16.82
CA GLN A 93 20.83 59.72 -17.53
C GLN A 93 22.04 59.87 -16.62
N ASN A 94 21.86 60.12 -15.33
CA ASN A 94 22.93 60.22 -14.35
C ASN A 94 22.61 59.45 -13.04
N PRO A 95 22.56 58.14 -13.09
CA PRO A 95 22.19 57.36 -11.89
C PRO A 95 23.33 57.33 -10.86
N THR A 96 22.98 57.56 -9.62
CA THR A 96 23.90 57.37 -8.50
C THR A 96 23.96 55.86 -8.19
N LYS A 97 25.16 55.27 -8.28
CA LYS A 97 25.45 53.89 -7.94
C LYS A 97 25.79 53.84 -6.47
N SER A 98 25.07 53.02 -5.69
CA SER A 98 25.28 52.84 -4.26
C SER A 98 25.55 51.38 -3.93
N PRO A 99 26.77 50.86 -4.20
CA PRO A 99 27.14 49.54 -3.75
C PRO A 99 27.28 49.57 -2.22
N SER A 100 26.73 48.54 -1.54
CA SER A 100 26.90 48.35 -0.11
C SER A 100 27.22 46.90 0.19
N VAL A 101 28.14 46.70 1.10
CA VAL A 101 28.50 45.37 1.66
C VAL A 101 28.22 45.47 3.14
N GLY A 102 27.37 44.58 3.62
CA GLY A 102 27.09 44.43 5.02
C GLY A 102 27.53 43.05 5.50
N ILE A 103 28.31 42.99 6.58
CA ILE A 103 28.66 41.74 7.26
C ILE A 103 28.09 41.85 8.66
N SER A 104 27.29 40.85 9.05
CA SER A 104 26.73 40.73 10.39
C SER A 104 27.10 39.39 11.02
N PHE A 105 27.44 39.43 12.28
CA PHE A 105 27.74 38.22 13.06
C PHE A 105 26.74 38.13 14.20
N ASN A 106 26.12 36.97 14.33
CA ASN A 106 25.26 36.65 15.44
C ASN A 106 25.93 35.61 16.34
N ILE A 107 26.24 36.02 17.59
CA ILE A 107 26.89 35.16 18.57
C ILE A 107 25.93 35.03 19.77
N PRO A 108 25.26 33.89 19.96
CA PRO A 108 24.41 33.66 21.11
C PRO A 108 25.30 33.55 22.37
N ILE A 109 25.19 34.51 23.30
CA ILE A 109 25.93 34.53 24.55
C ILE A 109 25.23 33.72 25.63
N PHE A 110 23.88 33.77 25.64
CA PHE A 110 23.06 33.08 26.62
C PHE A 110 21.67 32.81 26.03
N ASP A 111 21.18 31.56 26.12
CA ASP A 111 19.94 31.11 25.49
C ASP A 111 18.94 30.51 26.48
N TRP A 112 19.13 30.68 27.79
CA TRP A 112 18.26 30.14 28.85
C TRP A 112 17.98 28.65 28.75
N GLY A 113 18.87 27.88 28.09
CA GLY A 113 18.72 26.43 27.87
C GLY A 113 17.88 26.05 26.65
N GLU A 114 17.52 27.01 25.80
CA GLU A 114 16.71 26.79 24.59
C GLU A 114 17.39 25.78 23.64
N ARG A 115 18.71 25.90 23.42
CA ARG A 115 19.46 24.96 22.58
C ARG A 115 19.35 23.52 23.10
N LYS A 116 19.56 23.33 24.41
CA LYS A 116 19.45 22.02 25.05
C LYS A 116 18.06 21.41 24.90
N ALA A 117 17.03 22.24 25.11
CA ALA A 117 15.64 21.80 24.98
C ALA A 117 15.28 21.44 23.53
N ARG A 118 15.74 22.21 22.54
CA ARG A 118 15.54 21.92 21.11
C ARG A 118 16.24 20.62 20.67
N ILE A 119 17.48 20.41 21.12
CA ILE A 119 18.21 19.17 20.84
C ILE A 119 17.49 17.97 21.46
N ALA A 120 17.08 18.05 22.72
CA ALA A 120 16.34 16.98 23.37
C ALA A 120 15.00 16.68 22.68
N ALA A 121 14.31 17.72 22.20
CA ALA A 121 13.09 17.53 21.41
C ALA A 121 13.35 16.84 20.05
N ALA A 122 14.44 17.19 19.36
CA ALA A 122 14.82 16.55 18.13
C ALA A 122 15.25 15.07 18.32
N GLU A 123 15.97 14.78 19.42
CA GLU A 123 16.34 13.40 19.80
C GLU A 123 15.09 12.56 20.12
N ALA A 124 14.13 13.12 20.89
CA ALA A 124 12.86 12.45 21.13
C ALA A 124 12.03 12.23 19.85
N SER A 125 12.15 13.12 18.85
CA SER A 125 11.52 12.94 17.54
C SER A 125 12.11 11.74 16.79
N ILE A 126 13.42 11.54 16.80
CA ILE A 126 14.06 10.38 16.21
C ILE A 126 13.57 9.09 16.87
N GLU A 127 13.58 9.03 18.20
CA GLU A 127 13.08 7.88 18.94
C GLU A 127 11.63 7.56 18.57
N SER A 128 10.78 8.58 18.44
CA SER A 128 9.39 8.41 18.00
C SER A 128 9.30 7.82 16.60
N GLN A 129 10.12 8.26 15.63
CA GLN A 129 10.11 7.71 14.28
C GLN A 129 10.65 6.26 14.23
N GLU A 130 11.65 5.94 15.02
CA GLU A 130 12.17 4.56 15.15
C GLU A 130 11.11 3.61 15.74
N LEU A 131 10.32 4.08 16.71
CA LEU A 131 9.20 3.31 17.27
C LEU A 131 8.12 3.10 16.21
N ASN A 132 7.76 4.13 15.44
CA ASN A 132 6.79 4.03 14.34
C ASN A 132 7.24 3.04 13.26
N LEU A 133 8.55 3.04 12.90
CA LEU A 133 9.10 2.07 11.96
C LEU A 133 8.98 0.64 12.50
N ASN A 134 9.30 0.43 13.77
CA ASN A 134 9.17 -0.89 14.40
C ASN A 134 7.71 -1.35 14.52
N GLU A 135 6.78 -0.44 14.75
CA GLU A 135 5.33 -0.72 14.78
C GLU A 135 4.85 -1.13 13.39
N GLU A 136 5.23 -0.39 12.33
CA GLU A 136 4.89 -0.72 10.95
C GLU A 136 5.38 -2.11 10.55
N LYS A 137 6.64 -2.47 10.90
CA LYS A 137 7.18 -3.82 10.67
C LYS A 137 6.33 -4.90 11.34
N LYS A 138 5.89 -4.69 12.57
CA LYS A 138 5.04 -5.63 13.29
C LYS A 138 3.65 -5.73 12.66
N GLN A 139 3.08 -4.60 12.22
CA GLN A 139 1.77 -4.55 11.59
C GLN A 139 1.76 -5.35 10.29
N ILE A 140 2.78 -5.19 9.43
CA ILE A 140 2.93 -5.97 8.21
C ILE A 140 2.97 -7.47 8.49
N VAL A 141 3.71 -7.90 9.52
CA VAL A 141 3.75 -9.31 9.91
C VAL A 141 2.38 -9.81 10.37
N VAL A 142 1.65 -9.00 11.14
CA VAL A 142 0.29 -9.34 11.60
C VAL A 142 -0.66 -9.48 10.43
N ASP A 143 -0.64 -8.54 9.48
CA ASP A 143 -1.52 -8.53 8.31
C ASP A 143 -1.27 -9.75 7.42
N ILE A 144 -0.01 -10.07 7.11
CA ILE A 144 0.34 -11.26 6.33
C ILE A 144 -0.11 -12.54 7.03
N ARG A 145 0.10 -12.65 8.35
CA ARG A 145 -0.37 -13.80 9.14
C ARG A 145 -1.90 -13.92 9.15
N GLN A 146 -2.59 -12.81 9.17
CA GLN A 146 -4.06 -12.81 9.10
C GLN A 146 -4.55 -13.32 7.75
N VAL A 147 -4.02 -12.81 6.65
CA VAL A 147 -4.39 -13.28 5.31
C VAL A 147 -4.03 -14.76 5.13
N TYR A 148 -2.87 -15.20 5.62
CA TYR A 148 -2.51 -16.61 5.59
C TYR A 148 -3.51 -17.50 6.32
N ARG A 149 -3.97 -17.11 7.53
CA ARG A 149 -5.02 -17.85 8.26
C ARG A 149 -6.34 -17.84 7.50
N ASN A 150 -6.69 -16.72 6.85
CA ASN A 150 -7.89 -16.66 6.03
C ASN A 150 -7.81 -17.65 4.86
N ILE A 151 -6.66 -17.77 4.18
CA ILE A 151 -6.44 -18.74 3.11
C ILE A 151 -6.69 -20.17 3.61
N LEU A 152 -6.12 -20.54 4.77
CA LEU A 152 -6.34 -21.87 5.38
C LEU A 152 -7.83 -22.11 5.70
N ASN A 153 -8.52 -21.10 6.22
CA ASN A 153 -9.94 -21.19 6.50
C ASN A 153 -10.76 -21.36 5.21
N GLN A 154 -10.42 -20.65 4.13
CA GLN A 154 -11.10 -20.80 2.84
C GLN A 154 -10.86 -22.18 2.23
N LEU A 155 -9.68 -22.77 2.37
CA LEU A 155 -9.43 -24.14 1.93
C LEU A 155 -10.36 -25.15 2.64
N ASN A 156 -10.53 -25.02 3.97
CA ASN A 156 -11.48 -25.84 4.71
C ASN A 156 -12.93 -25.62 4.26
N GLN A 157 -13.31 -24.36 3.97
CA GLN A 157 -14.64 -24.02 3.47
C GLN A 157 -14.91 -24.64 2.09
N ILE A 158 -13.91 -24.64 1.20
CA ILE A 158 -14.01 -25.29 -0.11
C ILE A 158 -14.26 -26.79 0.05
N GLU A 159 -13.53 -27.45 0.94
CA GLU A 159 -13.70 -28.89 1.17
C GLU A 159 -15.11 -29.21 1.67
N LEU A 160 -15.61 -28.45 2.65
CA LEU A 160 -16.99 -28.58 3.13
C LEU A 160 -18.01 -28.31 2.04
N ALA A 161 -17.83 -27.27 1.24
CA ALA A 161 -18.75 -26.94 0.14
C ALA A 161 -18.76 -28.02 -0.94
N LYS A 162 -17.60 -28.62 -1.28
CA LYS A 162 -17.51 -29.77 -2.19
C LYS A 162 -18.28 -30.97 -1.68
N GLN A 163 -18.14 -31.30 -0.38
CA GLN A 163 -18.87 -32.41 0.22
C GLN A 163 -20.39 -32.15 0.21
N ASN A 164 -20.82 -30.93 0.53
CA ASN A 164 -22.22 -30.56 0.51
C ASN A 164 -22.81 -30.61 -0.90
N GLU A 165 -22.09 -30.09 -1.90
CA GLU A 165 -22.49 -30.16 -3.31
C GLU A 165 -22.64 -31.60 -3.77
N ARG A 166 -21.67 -32.47 -3.45
CA ARG A 166 -21.71 -33.90 -3.79
C ARG A 166 -22.90 -34.60 -3.16
N ASN A 167 -23.18 -34.32 -1.87
CA ASN A 167 -24.33 -34.88 -1.18
C ASN A 167 -25.66 -34.42 -1.79
N ALA A 168 -25.76 -33.13 -2.13
CA ALA A 168 -26.96 -32.59 -2.78
C ALA A 168 -27.14 -33.17 -4.18
N GLN A 169 -26.06 -33.41 -4.93
CA GLN A 169 -26.08 -34.04 -6.25
C GLN A 169 -26.62 -35.47 -6.13
N LEU A 170 -26.08 -36.29 -5.21
CA LEU A 170 -26.57 -37.67 -4.97
C LEU A 170 -28.05 -37.69 -4.54
N THR A 171 -28.43 -36.77 -3.65
CA THR A 171 -29.82 -36.63 -3.20
C THR A 171 -30.75 -36.30 -4.37
N TYR A 172 -30.34 -35.39 -5.24
CA TYR A 172 -31.12 -35.05 -6.44
C TYR A 172 -31.23 -36.25 -7.38
N GLU A 173 -30.17 -36.98 -7.67
CA GLU A 173 -30.15 -38.16 -8.54
C GLU A 173 -31.10 -39.24 -8.06
N ILE A 174 -31.02 -39.60 -6.75
CA ILE A 174 -31.92 -40.59 -6.15
C ILE A 174 -33.39 -40.15 -6.26
N ASN A 175 -33.69 -38.88 -6.02
CA ASN A 175 -35.06 -38.40 -6.08
C ASN A 175 -35.57 -38.19 -7.53
N LEU A 176 -34.68 -37.98 -8.49
CA LEU A 176 -35.00 -38.00 -9.90
C LEU A 176 -35.48 -39.41 -10.33
N GLU A 177 -34.78 -40.49 -9.95
CA GLU A 177 -35.21 -41.86 -10.20
C GLU A 177 -36.58 -42.17 -9.56
N ARG A 178 -36.82 -41.69 -8.31
CA ARG A 178 -38.12 -41.85 -7.65
C ARG A 178 -39.24 -41.10 -8.36
N TYR A 179 -38.96 -39.91 -8.89
CA TYR A 179 -39.91 -39.16 -9.68
C TYR A 179 -40.25 -39.87 -11.01
N GLU A 180 -39.26 -40.40 -11.69
CA GLU A 180 -39.44 -41.17 -12.94
C GLU A 180 -40.25 -42.45 -12.70
N ASN A 181 -40.14 -43.06 -11.52
CA ASN A 181 -40.91 -44.22 -11.11
C ASN A 181 -42.33 -43.83 -10.60
N GLY A 182 -42.68 -42.55 -10.50
CA GLY A 182 -43.97 -42.07 -10.00
C GLY A 182 -44.09 -42.00 -8.48
N ASP A 183 -43.02 -42.24 -7.71
CA ASP A 183 -43.00 -42.26 -6.26
C ASP A 183 -42.75 -40.87 -5.63
N LEU A 184 -42.55 -39.81 -6.45
CA LEU A 184 -42.26 -38.46 -6.01
C LEU A 184 -43.06 -37.45 -6.84
N THR A 185 -43.48 -36.34 -6.24
CA THR A 185 -44.11 -35.26 -6.96
C THR A 185 -43.14 -34.34 -7.64
N GLY A 186 -43.55 -33.66 -8.73
CA GLY A 186 -42.69 -32.67 -9.40
C GLY A 186 -42.33 -31.47 -8.50
N MET A 187 -43.16 -31.15 -7.49
CA MET A 187 -42.91 -30.11 -6.50
C MET A 187 -41.75 -30.53 -5.59
N ASP A 188 -41.72 -31.77 -5.13
CA ASP A 188 -40.65 -32.30 -4.29
C ASP A 188 -39.33 -32.38 -5.08
N LEU A 189 -39.36 -32.78 -6.36
CA LEU A 189 -38.17 -32.81 -7.21
C LEU A 189 -37.57 -31.40 -7.39
N ASN A 190 -38.44 -30.40 -7.61
CA ASN A 190 -37.98 -28.99 -7.67
C ASN A 190 -37.26 -28.54 -6.38
N LEU A 191 -37.71 -29.00 -5.21
CA LEU A 191 -37.03 -28.69 -3.94
C LEU A 191 -35.58 -29.19 -3.94
N TYR A 192 -35.35 -30.46 -4.36
CA TYR A 192 -33.99 -31.03 -4.42
C TYR A 192 -33.14 -30.37 -5.50
N GLN A 193 -33.73 -29.98 -6.63
CA GLN A 193 -33.06 -29.23 -7.68
C GLN A 193 -32.60 -27.85 -7.18
N ASN A 194 -33.43 -27.14 -6.45
CA ASN A 194 -33.12 -25.84 -5.86
C ASN A 194 -32.02 -26.00 -4.78
N GLN A 195 -32.08 -27.06 -3.97
CA GLN A 195 -31.06 -27.35 -2.99
C GLN A 195 -29.69 -27.62 -3.65
N LEU A 196 -29.66 -28.43 -4.70
CA LEU A 196 -28.43 -28.67 -5.48
C LEU A 196 -27.88 -27.38 -6.08
N SER A 197 -28.74 -26.54 -6.69
CA SER A 197 -28.33 -25.26 -7.24
C SER A 197 -27.73 -24.34 -6.18
N SER A 198 -28.33 -24.32 -4.99
CA SER A 198 -27.82 -23.53 -3.85
C SER A 198 -26.43 -24.00 -3.41
N GLN A 199 -26.19 -25.32 -3.33
CA GLN A 199 -24.87 -25.85 -2.96
C GLN A 199 -23.81 -25.59 -4.04
N LYS A 200 -24.17 -25.64 -5.33
CA LYS A 200 -23.25 -25.26 -6.43
C LYS A 200 -22.85 -23.79 -6.35
N VAL A 201 -23.80 -22.91 -6.05
CA VAL A 201 -23.50 -21.48 -5.83
C VAL A 201 -22.59 -21.29 -4.62
N ALA A 202 -22.87 -22.00 -3.51
CA ALA A 202 -22.04 -21.91 -2.31
C ALA A 202 -20.58 -22.38 -2.55
N LEU A 203 -20.39 -23.45 -3.33
CA LEU A 203 -19.07 -23.92 -3.73
C LEU A 203 -18.36 -22.87 -4.60
N SER A 204 -19.04 -22.31 -5.59
CA SER A 204 -18.46 -21.25 -6.45
C SER A 204 -18.03 -20.03 -5.63
N GLN A 205 -18.84 -19.64 -4.65
CA GLN A 205 -18.50 -18.52 -3.75
C GLN A 205 -17.28 -18.82 -2.90
N ALA A 206 -17.15 -20.04 -2.35
CA ALA A 206 -15.98 -20.44 -1.57
C ALA A 206 -14.70 -20.42 -2.42
N LEU A 207 -14.77 -20.86 -3.68
CA LEU A 207 -13.65 -20.82 -4.62
C LEU A 207 -13.23 -19.38 -4.95
N ILE A 208 -14.21 -18.49 -5.17
CA ILE A 208 -13.95 -17.06 -5.41
C ILE A 208 -13.30 -16.41 -4.19
N ASN A 209 -13.83 -16.66 -3.00
CA ASN A 209 -13.27 -16.11 -1.76
C ASN A 209 -11.82 -16.55 -1.54
N TYR A 210 -11.49 -17.80 -1.83
CA TYR A 210 -10.12 -18.30 -1.77
C TYR A 210 -9.19 -17.55 -2.75
N LYS A 211 -9.62 -17.34 -4.00
CA LYS A 211 -8.84 -16.56 -4.98
C LYS A 211 -8.64 -15.13 -4.51
N ILE A 212 -9.64 -14.51 -3.91
CA ILE A 212 -9.52 -13.16 -3.34
C ILE A 212 -8.46 -13.14 -2.23
N GLU A 213 -8.45 -14.13 -1.32
CA GLU A 213 -7.44 -14.17 -0.26
C GLU A 213 -6.03 -14.44 -0.80
N LEU A 214 -5.87 -15.22 -1.88
CA LEU A 214 -4.57 -15.36 -2.57
C LEU A 214 -4.10 -14.04 -3.17
N LEU A 215 -5.01 -13.27 -3.78
CA LEU A 215 -4.69 -11.93 -4.30
C LEU A 215 -4.33 -10.96 -3.17
N ASN A 216 -5.04 -11.02 -2.04
CA ASN A 216 -4.71 -10.24 -0.85
C ASN A 216 -3.30 -10.58 -0.35
N LEU A 217 -2.95 -11.87 -0.29
CA LEU A 217 -1.60 -12.29 0.08
C LEU A 217 -0.55 -11.76 -0.90
N LYS A 218 -0.83 -11.83 -2.19
CA LYS A 218 0.04 -11.31 -3.24
C LYS A 218 0.29 -9.81 -3.06
N ILE A 219 -0.74 -9.03 -2.72
CA ILE A 219 -0.63 -7.59 -2.46
C ILE A 219 0.17 -7.34 -1.17
N GLN A 220 -0.10 -8.10 -0.09
CA GLN A 220 0.55 -7.88 1.20
C GLN A 220 2.02 -8.32 1.22
N SER A 221 2.36 -9.39 0.51
CA SER A 221 3.72 -9.93 0.45
C SER A 221 4.53 -9.43 -0.74
N LEU A 222 3.89 -8.78 -1.74
CA LEU A 222 4.47 -8.44 -3.04
C LEU A 222 5.13 -9.65 -3.73
N TYR A 223 4.60 -10.85 -3.47
CA TYR A 223 5.06 -12.11 -4.04
C TYR A 223 3.89 -12.92 -4.61
N ASP A 224 4.05 -13.44 -5.81
CA ASP A 224 3.06 -14.31 -6.48
C ASP A 224 3.38 -15.77 -6.20
N PHE A 225 2.62 -16.41 -5.28
CA PHE A 225 2.80 -17.81 -4.93
C PHE A 225 2.28 -18.77 -6.00
N GLU A 226 1.39 -18.33 -6.90
CA GLU A 226 0.93 -19.15 -8.03
C GLU A 226 2.02 -19.30 -9.09
N LYS A 227 2.73 -18.21 -9.37
CA LYS A 227 3.83 -18.17 -10.35
C LYS A 227 5.21 -18.39 -9.73
N ASN A 228 5.29 -18.31 -8.40
CA ASN A 228 6.53 -18.41 -7.60
C ASN A 228 7.56 -17.33 -7.98
N GLU A 229 7.10 -16.10 -8.19
CA GLU A 229 7.92 -14.94 -8.56
C GLU A 229 7.61 -13.71 -7.71
N ALA A 230 8.61 -12.83 -7.51
CA ALA A 230 8.40 -11.53 -6.90
C ALA A 230 7.68 -10.59 -7.89
N ILE A 231 6.78 -9.74 -7.38
CA ILE A 231 6.05 -8.78 -8.22
C ILE A 231 6.95 -7.63 -8.63
N ILE A 232 7.84 -7.21 -7.72
CA ILE A 232 8.81 -6.15 -7.99
C ILE A 232 10.13 -6.83 -8.37
N PRO A 233 10.65 -6.60 -9.58
CA PRO A 233 11.95 -7.14 -9.98
C PRO A 233 13.08 -6.63 -9.06
N GLU A 234 14.01 -7.52 -8.69
CA GLU A 234 15.17 -7.16 -7.85
C GLU A 234 16.04 -6.03 -8.45
N GLU A 235 16.00 -5.86 -9.76
CA GLU A 235 16.76 -4.82 -10.49
C GLU A 235 16.40 -3.38 -10.07
N LEU A 236 15.21 -3.16 -9.52
CA LEU A 236 14.76 -1.84 -9.06
C LEU A 236 15.29 -1.48 -7.67
N TYR A 237 15.83 -2.43 -6.91
CA TYR A 237 16.40 -2.21 -5.58
C TYR A 237 17.92 -1.90 -5.59
N VAL A 238 18.59 -2.09 -6.73
CA VAL A 238 20.06 -2.04 -6.83
C VAL A 238 20.63 -0.62 -7.08
N THR A 239 19.79 0.40 -7.29
CA THR A 239 20.28 1.72 -7.71
C THR A 239 20.75 2.68 -6.60
N ASP A 240 20.70 2.30 -5.31
CA ASP A 240 21.00 3.27 -4.23
C ASP A 240 22.25 2.98 -3.37
N ASN A 241 23.13 2.05 -3.76
CA ASN A 241 24.34 1.72 -2.99
C ASN A 241 25.66 1.95 -3.74
N GLN A 242 25.68 2.84 -4.74
CA GLN A 242 26.95 3.26 -5.36
C GLN A 242 26.95 4.78 -5.61
N GLU A 243 27.19 5.57 -4.52
CA GLU A 243 27.93 6.84 -4.60
C GLU A 243 28.45 7.22 -3.20
#